data_e8d6a9d1f0cfeea3ebf02fab39f78479
#
_entry.id   e8d6a9d1f0cfeea3ebf02fab39f78479
#
_cell.length_a   1.000
_cell.length_b   1.000
_cell.length_c   1.000
_cell.angle_alpha   90.00
_cell.angle_beta   90.00
_cell.angle_gamma   90.00
#
_symmetry.space_group_name_H-M   'P 1'
#
loop_
_entity.id
_entity.type
_entity.pdbx_description
1 polymer ?
#
loop_
_entity_poly.entity_id
_entity_poly.type
_entity_poly.pdbx_seq_one_letter_code
_entity_poly.pdbx_strand_id
1 'polypeptide(L)'
;MNAEERILRIVGERREEGILQSEIAKTLGLSKSTVSEVLQRLEKEGRIVRERVAGKSMRVWLAEFSPKPIEGRVRVGVLRASEYPHVLLACDDVDAIVKVFDSAIELTKALSFGYIDLGVSPFVTQTMFALTLRSIRIHCIVAYNGSGVVMKKELGRCRSFGTSELSAMESNLKLFLERLGLDINRLTFKYFSSPESMVKLFKACEFDAVAIWEPYFTSLKGKYDWIEFREVIGDFPCCSLASNVRFYEERRDVVRNFVEGLRSYTEFDERRGARIVSEVMGFEEETVARSFESYRFSAELKQESFRFLERYGLKLTEETIKKISTL
;
A
#
# COMPACT_ATOMS: atom_id res chain seq x y z
N MET A 1 -4.02 -32.40 3.06
CA MET A 1 -3.84 -31.37 2.01
C MET A 1 -4.01 -32.06 0.65
N ASN A 2 -5.00 -31.63 -0.12
CA ASN A 2 -5.31 -32.21 -1.43
C ASN A 2 -4.30 -31.72 -2.51
N ALA A 3 -4.40 -32.25 -3.75
CA ALA A 3 -3.48 -31.88 -4.83
C ALA A 3 -3.53 -30.39 -5.17
N GLU A 4 -4.71 -29.79 -5.14
CA GLU A 4 -4.92 -28.37 -5.41
C GLU A 4 -4.22 -27.49 -4.39
N GLU A 5 -4.44 -27.72 -3.09
CA GLU A 5 -3.81 -26.97 -2.00
C GLU A 5 -2.28 -27.06 -2.07
N ARG A 6 -1.75 -28.24 -2.42
CA ARG A 6 -0.30 -28.45 -2.60
C ARG A 6 0.25 -27.64 -3.79
N ILE A 7 -0.50 -27.60 -4.90
CA ILE A 7 -0.12 -26.83 -6.08
C ILE A 7 -0.16 -25.34 -5.77
N LEU A 8 -1.24 -24.83 -5.17
CA LEU A 8 -1.36 -23.40 -4.82
C LEU A 8 -0.25 -22.95 -3.88
N ARG A 9 0.11 -23.79 -2.89
CA ARG A 9 1.21 -23.49 -1.96
C ARG A 9 2.53 -23.32 -2.70
N ILE A 10 2.92 -24.29 -3.54
CA ILE A 10 4.21 -24.23 -4.23
C ILE A 10 4.27 -23.10 -5.25
N VAL A 11 3.15 -22.77 -5.90
CA VAL A 11 3.05 -21.62 -6.80
C VAL A 11 3.18 -20.32 -6.02
N GLY A 12 2.53 -20.20 -4.85
CA GLY A 12 2.61 -19.02 -3.98
C GLY A 12 3.99 -18.79 -3.39
N GLU A 13 4.75 -19.84 -3.07
CA GLU A 13 6.13 -19.73 -2.59
C GLU A 13 7.07 -19.08 -3.62
N ARG A 14 6.74 -19.16 -4.92
CA ARG A 14 7.53 -18.59 -6.02
C ARG A 14 7.18 -17.14 -6.38
N ARG A 15 6.14 -16.60 -5.81
CA ARG A 15 5.71 -15.21 -5.99
C ARG A 15 5.84 -14.73 -7.46
N GLU A 16 6.50 -13.59 -7.67
CA GLU A 16 6.72 -12.94 -8.96
C GLU A 16 7.58 -13.76 -9.94
N GLU A 17 8.41 -14.69 -9.45
CA GLU A 17 9.22 -15.57 -10.31
C GLU A 17 8.36 -16.57 -11.06
N GLY A 18 7.25 -17.00 -10.43
CA GLY A 18 6.43 -18.10 -10.92
C GLY A 18 7.19 -19.42 -11.00
N ILE A 19 6.50 -20.48 -11.38
CA ILE A 19 7.07 -21.82 -11.47
C ILE A 19 6.69 -22.50 -12.79
N LEU A 20 7.58 -23.29 -13.36
CA LEU A 20 7.22 -24.07 -14.56
C LEU A 20 6.25 -25.19 -14.19
N GLN A 21 5.23 -25.40 -15.04
CA GLN A 21 4.26 -26.50 -14.85
C GLN A 21 4.94 -27.86 -14.70
N SER A 22 6.04 -28.10 -15.43
CA SER A 22 6.84 -29.32 -15.32
C SER A 22 7.56 -29.48 -13.97
N GLU A 23 7.97 -28.36 -13.36
CA GLU A 23 8.58 -28.35 -12.02
C GLU A 23 7.56 -28.68 -10.93
N ILE A 24 6.31 -28.16 -11.05
CA ILE A 24 5.22 -28.51 -10.13
C ILE A 24 5.01 -30.02 -10.11
N ALA A 25 4.89 -30.65 -11.28
CA ALA A 25 4.70 -32.09 -11.38
C ALA A 25 5.85 -32.89 -10.72
N LYS A 26 7.09 -32.46 -11.01
CA LYS A 26 8.30 -33.13 -10.44
C LYS A 26 8.37 -32.94 -8.93
N THR A 27 8.20 -31.73 -8.42
CA THR A 27 8.36 -31.42 -6.99
C THR A 27 7.28 -32.10 -6.14
N LEU A 28 6.03 -32.14 -6.65
CA LEU A 28 4.92 -32.73 -5.91
C LEU A 28 4.75 -34.24 -6.14
N GLY A 29 5.52 -34.87 -7.06
CA GLY A 29 5.37 -36.26 -7.44
C GLY A 29 4.00 -36.56 -8.07
N LEU A 30 3.40 -35.60 -8.77
CA LEU A 30 2.12 -35.74 -9.43
C LEU A 30 2.28 -36.02 -10.92
N SER A 31 1.30 -36.71 -11.52
CA SER A 31 1.29 -36.92 -12.96
C SER A 31 1.10 -35.56 -13.71
N LYS A 32 1.71 -35.47 -14.91
CA LYS A 32 1.55 -34.26 -15.74
C LYS A 32 0.09 -33.98 -16.09
N SER A 33 -0.75 -35.03 -16.28
CA SER A 33 -2.19 -34.90 -16.51
C SER A 33 -2.91 -34.29 -15.32
N THR A 34 -2.68 -34.84 -14.11
CA THR A 34 -3.28 -34.32 -12.86
C THR A 34 -2.93 -32.84 -12.65
N VAL A 35 -1.65 -32.47 -12.81
CA VAL A 35 -1.24 -31.07 -12.69
C VAL A 35 -1.91 -30.21 -13.75
N SER A 36 -2.00 -30.68 -15.01
CA SER A 36 -2.64 -29.91 -16.09
C SER A 36 -4.13 -29.67 -15.82
N GLU A 37 -4.86 -30.69 -15.37
CA GLU A 37 -6.30 -30.59 -15.05
C GLU A 37 -6.57 -29.61 -13.90
N VAL A 38 -5.79 -29.72 -12.82
CA VAL A 38 -5.92 -28.80 -11.67
C VAL A 38 -5.59 -27.38 -12.10
N LEU A 39 -4.50 -27.17 -12.83
CA LEU A 39 -4.13 -25.83 -13.29
C LEU A 39 -5.14 -25.24 -14.28
N GLN A 40 -5.75 -26.03 -15.15
CA GLN A 40 -6.82 -25.55 -16.05
C GLN A 40 -8.05 -25.07 -15.27
N ARG A 41 -8.44 -25.79 -14.21
CA ARG A 41 -9.53 -25.39 -13.33
C ARG A 41 -9.21 -24.10 -12.59
N LEU A 42 -8.04 -24.05 -11.94
CA LEU A 42 -7.59 -22.85 -11.18
C LEU A 42 -7.46 -21.59 -12.06
N GLU A 43 -7.03 -21.77 -13.33
CA GLU A 43 -6.97 -20.68 -14.29
C GLU A 43 -8.37 -20.20 -14.68
N LYS A 44 -9.32 -21.12 -14.91
CA LYS A 44 -10.73 -20.80 -15.18
C LYS A 44 -11.39 -20.10 -13.99
N GLU A 45 -11.01 -20.45 -12.78
CA GLU A 45 -11.44 -19.79 -11.53
C GLU A 45 -10.72 -18.45 -11.30
N GLY A 46 -9.77 -18.05 -12.17
CA GLY A 46 -9.01 -16.82 -12.03
C GLY A 46 -8.03 -16.79 -10.85
N ARG A 47 -7.71 -17.94 -10.26
CA ARG A 47 -6.80 -18.06 -9.11
C ARG A 47 -5.33 -18.08 -9.49
N ILE A 48 -5.04 -18.50 -10.73
CA ILE A 48 -3.70 -18.52 -11.31
C ILE A 48 -3.69 -17.93 -12.71
N VAL A 49 -2.50 -17.55 -13.16
CA VAL A 49 -2.22 -17.16 -14.54
C VAL A 49 -1.17 -18.09 -15.10
N ARG A 50 -1.36 -18.54 -16.36
CA ARG A 50 -0.36 -19.35 -17.07
C ARG A 50 0.08 -18.65 -18.34
N GLU A 51 1.37 -18.64 -18.57
CA GLU A 51 1.95 -18.08 -19.79
C GLU A 51 2.91 -19.07 -20.44
N ARG A 52 2.89 -19.09 -21.77
CA ARG A 52 3.86 -19.87 -22.54
C ARG A 52 5.22 -19.17 -22.55
N VAL A 53 6.24 -19.83 -22.03
CA VAL A 53 7.61 -19.30 -21.97
C VAL A 53 8.42 -19.71 -23.21
N ALA A 54 8.38 -21.00 -23.57
CA ALA A 54 9.06 -21.51 -24.75
C ALA A 54 8.44 -22.86 -25.18
N GLY A 55 8.21 -23.06 -26.46
CA GLY A 55 7.65 -24.30 -27.00
C GLY A 55 6.32 -24.69 -26.34
N LYS A 56 6.28 -25.81 -25.62
CA LYS A 56 5.12 -26.27 -24.82
C LYS A 56 5.26 -25.96 -23.33
N SER A 57 6.29 -25.21 -22.92
CA SER A 57 6.55 -24.92 -21.53
C SER A 57 5.69 -23.76 -21.05
N MET A 58 4.91 -24.00 -19.99
CA MET A 58 4.05 -23.02 -19.34
C MET A 58 4.63 -22.64 -17.98
N ARG A 59 4.67 -21.35 -17.67
CA ARG A 59 4.97 -20.82 -16.33
C ARG A 59 3.67 -20.42 -15.68
N VAL A 60 3.60 -20.61 -14.37
CA VAL A 60 2.39 -20.47 -13.57
C VAL A 60 2.68 -19.49 -12.42
N TRP A 61 1.76 -18.56 -12.16
CA TRP A 61 1.76 -17.66 -11.03
C TRP A 61 0.40 -17.72 -10.34
N LEU A 62 0.35 -17.45 -9.05
CA LEU A 62 -0.91 -17.00 -8.46
C LEU A 62 -1.31 -15.66 -9.13
N ALA A 63 -2.62 -15.42 -9.27
CA ALA A 63 -3.11 -14.23 -9.95
C ALA A 63 -2.54 -12.93 -9.34
N GLU A 64 -2.44 -12.86 -8.01
CA GLU A 64 -1.85 -11.73 -7.27
C GLU A 64 -0.36 -11.48 -7.56
N PHE A 65 0.38 -12.48 -8.04
CA PHE A 65 1.80 -12.38 -8.37
C PHE A 65 2.07 -12.37 -9.87
N SER A 66 1.02 -12.28 -10.71
CA SER A 66 1.19 -12.21 -12.16
C SER A 66 2.02 -10.97 -12.55
N PRO A 67 3.09 -11.13 -13.37
CA PRO A 67 3.89 -10.00 -13.82
C PRO A 67 3.21 -9.19 -14.93
N LYS A 68 2.02 -9.63 -15.41
CA LYS A 68 1.27 -9.00 -16.50
C LYS A 68 -0.15 -8.70 -16.08
N PRO A 69 -0.79 -7.70 -16.71
CA PRO A 69 -2.22 -7.45 -16.54
C PRO A 69 -3.05 -8.70 -16.83
N ILE A 70 -4.13 -8.85 -16.10
CA ILE A 70 -5.06 -9.99 -16.25
C ILE A 70 -6.31 -9.45 -16.95
N GLU A 71 -6.73 -10.10 -18.02
CA GLU A 71 -7.92 -9.71 -18.74
C GLU A 71 -9.16 -9.78 -17.84
N GLY A 72 -9.96 -8.71 -17.86
CA GLY A 72 -11.17 -8.59 -17.04
C GLY A 72 -10.93 -8.29 -15.56
N ARG A 73 -9.69 -8.29 -15.07
CA ARG A 73 -9.36 -8.07 -13.65
C ARG A 73 -8.43 -6.88 -13.44
N VAL A 74 -8.49 -6.29 -12.25
CA VAL A 74 -7.63 -5.16 -11.84
C VAL A 74 -6.81 -5.56 -10.62
N ARG A 75 -5.49 -5.38 -10.67
CA ARG A 75 -4.59 -5.67 -9.55
C ARG A 75 -4.37 -4.40 -8.76
N VAL A 76 -4.86 -4.37 -7.53
CA VAL A 76 -4.82 -3.21 -6.64
C VAL A 76 -3.85 -3.46 -5.49
N GLY A 77 -2.79 -2.65 -5.40
CA GLY A 77 -1.86 -2.68 -4.28
C GLY A 77 -2.26 -1.70 -3.20
N VAL A 78 -2.25 -2.14 -1.94
CA VAL A 78 -2.48 -1.32 -0.75
C VAL A 78 -1.41 -1.59 0.30
N LEU A 79 -1.15 -0.63 1.18
CA LEU A 79 -0.26 -0.86 2.33
C LEU A 79 -1.02 -1.55 3.46
N ARG A 80 -0.29 -2.18 4.38
CA ARG A 80 -0.84 -2.70 5.64
C ARG A 80 -1.16 -1.55 6.58
N ALA A 81 -2.36 -0.97 6.40
CA ALA A 81 -2.88 0.18 7.14
C ALA A 81 -4.41 0.14 7.18
N SER A 82 -5.04 0.96 8.01
CA SER A 82 -6.50 1.03 8.13
C SER A 82 -7.18 2.10 7.27
N GLU A 83 -6.45 2.83 6.47
CA GLU A 83 -6.96 3.98 5.68
C GLU A 83 -7.71 3.63 4.38
N TYR A 84 -8.02 2.35 4.15
CA TYR A 84 -8.54 1.87 2.87
C TYR A 84 -9.96 1.29 2.85
N PRO A 85 -10.89 1.60 3.80
CA PRO A 85 -12.22 1.00 3.75
C PRO A 85 -12.93 1.27 2.42
N HIS A 86 -12.97 2.51 1.97
CA HIS A 86 -13.60 2.92 0.71
C HIS A 86 -12.87 2.39 -0.53
N VAL A 87 -11.55 2.21 -0.47
CA VAL A 87 -10.78 1.57 -1.56
C VAL A 87 -11.13 0.10 -1.68
N LEU A 88 -11.20 -0.62 -0.56
CA LEU A 88 -11.54 -2.04 -0.54
C LEU A 88 -12.99 -2.28 -0.95
N LEU A 89 -13.92 -1.41 -0.54
CA LEU A 89 -15.32 -1.45 -0.99
C LEU A 89 -15.42 -1.22 -2.51
N ALA A 90 -14.64 -0.30 -3.07
CA ALA A 90 -14.58 -0.09 -4.52
C ALA A 90 -13.93 -1.29 -5.26
N CYS A 91 -13.06 -2.06 -4.60
CA CYS A 91 -12.53 -3.30 -5.16
C CYS A 91 -13.59 -4.39 -5.31
N ASP A 92 -14.61 -4.42 -4.42
CA ASP A 92 -15.71 -5.38 -4.52
C ASP A 92 -16.60 -5.14 -5.75
N ASP A 93 -16.70 -3.89 -6.23
CA ASP A 93 -17.52 -3.52 -7.40
C ASP A 93 -16.87 -3.90 -8.74
N VAL A 94 -15.58 -4.17 -8.72
CA VAL A 94 -14.80 -4.62 -9.86
C VAL A 94 -14.12 -5.93 -9.53
N ASP A 95 -13.86 -6.79 -10.51
CA ASP A 95 -13.12 -8.04 -10.26
C ASP A 95 -11.66 -7.72 -9.92
N ALA A 96 -11.42 -7.17 -8.71
CA ALA A 96 -10.12 -6.76 -8.24
C ALA A 96 -9.37 -7.87 -7.51
N ILE A 97 -8.06 -7.89 -7.71
CA ILE A 97 -7.12 -8.69 -6.90
C ILE A 97 -6.37 -7.71 -6.00
N VAL A 98 -6.65 -7.76 -4.70
CA VAL A 98 -5.98 -6.91 -3.72
C VAL A 98 -4.68 -7.55 -3.27
N LYS A 99 -3.58 -6.80 -3.34
CA LYS A 99 -2.25 -7.19 -2.83
C LYS A 99 -1.82 -6.25 -1.72
N VAL A 100 -1.56 -6.80 -0.54
CA VAL A 100 -1.11 -6.04 0.64
C VAL A 100 0.42 -6.00 0.66
N PHE A 101 0.98 -4.82 0.87
CA PHE A 101 2.41 -4.56 0.99
C PHE A 101 2.73 -3.98 2.37
N ASP A 102 3.91 -4.28 2.89
CA ASP A 102 4.41 -3.71 4.15
C ASP A 102 5.29 -2.47 3.93
N SER A 103 5.77 -2.27 2.70
CA SER A 103 6.66 -1.16 2.33
C SER A 103 6.07 -0.29 1.22
N ALA A 104 6.05 1.03 1.45
CA ALA A 104 5.64 2.04 0.46
C ALA A 104 6.50 1.99 -0.81
N ILE A 105 7.80 1.75 -0.65
CA ILE A 105 8.75 1.64 -1.76
C ILE A 105 8.44 0.41 -2.60
N GLU A 106 8.21 -0.75 -1.97
CA GLU A 106 7.91 -1.98 -2.70
C GLU A 106 6.59 -1.90 -3.47
N LEU A 107 5.54 -1.35 -2.85
CA LEU A 107 4.27 -1.11 -3.52
C LEU A 107 4.44 -0.19 -4.72
N THR A 108 5.11 0.96 -4.52
CA THR A 108 5.26 1.97 -5.58
C THR A 108 6.18 1.46 -6.70
N LYS A 109 7.18 0.64 -6.40
CA LYS A 109 7.96 -0.10 -7.41
C LYS A 109 7.08 -1.07 -8.19
N ALA A 110 6.26 -1.88 -7.51
CA ALA A 110 5.37 -2.83 -8.16
C ALA A 110 4.40 -2.13 -9.12
N LEU A 111 3.85 -0.98 -8.72
CA LEU A 111 3.03 -0.12 -9.57
C LEU A 111 3.81 0.43 -10.76
N SER A 112 5.01 0.97 -10.53
CA SER A 112 5.86 1.56 -11.56
C SER A 112 6.27 0.58 -12.64
N PHE A 113 6.53 -0.67 -12.27
CA PHE A 113 6.91 -1.74 -13.21
C PHE A 113 5.72 -2.54 -13.78
N GLY A 114 4.48 -2.20 -13.40
CA GLY A 114 3.27 -2.85 -13.93
C GLY A 114 2.98 -4.23 -13.32
N TYR A 115 3.56 -4.55 -12.15
CA TYR A 115 3.20 -5.76 -11.39
C TYR A 115 1.85 -5.62 -10.69
N ILE A 116 1.38 -4.41 -10.50
CA ILE A 116 0.00 -4.04 -10.14
C ILE A 116 -0.46 -2.90 -11.05
N ASP A 117 -1.77 -2.75 -11.21
CA ASP A 117 -2.39 -1.82 -12.15
C ASP A 117 -2.75 -0.49 -11.48
N LEU A 118 -3.28 -0.58 -10.26
CA LEU A 118 -3.58 0.52 -9.35
C LEU A 118 -2.81 0.33 -8.05
N GLY A 119 -2.44 1.42 -7.40
CA GLY A 119 -1.75 1.36 -6.12
C GLY A 119 -2.11 2.52 -5.23
N VAL A 120 -2.33 2.23 -3.94
CA VAL A 120 -2.55 3.24 -2.92
C VAL A 120 -1.36 3.24 -1.97
N SER A 121 -0.58 4.32 -2.02
CA SER A 121 0.62 4.49 -1.18
C SER A 121 0.85 5.96 -0.86
N PRO A 122 1.81 6.29 0.03
CA PRO A 122 2.02 7.67 0.44
C PRO A 122 2.17 8.63 -0.74
N PHE A 123 1.44 9.72 -0.69
CA PHE A 123 1.37 10.70 -1.77
C PHE A 123 2.75 11.25 -2.15
N VAL A 124 3.61 11.51 -1.15
CA VAL A 124 4.99 11.95 -1.39
C VAL A 124 5.79 10.90 -2.15
N THR A 125 5.68 9.62 -1.76
CA THR A 125 6.40 8.51 -2.43
C THR A 125 5.95 8.36 -3.88
N GLN A 126 4.64 8.33 -4.12
CA GLN A 126 4.11 8.26 -5.49
C GLN A 126 4.54 9.45 -6.34
N THR A 127 4.53 10.66 -5.76
CA THR A 127 4.99 11.86 -6.48
C THR A 127 6.47 11.74 -6.86
N MET A 128 7.33 11.29 -5.96
CA MET A 128 8.76 11.09 -6.27
C MET A 128 8.98 10.08 -7.39
N PHE A 129 8.26 8.95 -7.36
CA PHE A 129 8.34 7.95 -8.43
C PHE A 129 7.76 8.46 -9.75
N ALA A 130 6.64 9.19 -9.72
CA ALA A 130 6.05 9.80 -10.91
C ALA A 130 7.00 10.80 -11.59
N LEU A 131 7.72 11.60 -10.79
CA LEU A 131 8.71 12.56 -11.28
C LEU A 131 9.93 11.86 -11.88
N THR A 132 10.42 10.81 -11.23
CA THR A 132 11.70 10.16 -11.57
C THR A 132 11.54 9.17 -12.73
N LEU A 133 10.53 8.30 -12.64
CA LEU A 133 10.34 7.19 -13.59
C LEU A 133 9.28 7.48 -14.65
N ARG A 134 8.38 8.45 -14.41
CA ARG A 134 7.24 8.80 -15.29
C ARG A 134 6.35 7.61 -15.65
N SER A 135 6.34 6.60 -14.80
CA SER A 135 5.65 5.32 -15.03
C SER A 135 4.33 5.19 -14.30
N ILE A 136 3.98 6.18 -13.44
CA ILE A 136 2.71 6.21 -12.70
C ILE A 136 2.00 7.55 -12.88
N ARG A 137 0.67 7.52 -12.76
CA ARG A 137 -0.20 8.69 -12.83
C ARG A 137 -1.13 8.73 -11.62
N ILE A 138 -1.14 9.87 -10.91
CA ILE A 138 -1.89 10.08 -9.67
C ILE A 138 -3.30 10.56 -10.02
N HIS A 139 -4.33 9.97 -9.37
CA HIS A 139 -5.74 10.22 -9.66
C HIS A 139 -6.49 10.94 -8.55
N CYS A 140 -6.28 10.56 -7.29
CA CYS A 140 -6.92 11.22 -6.15
C CYS A 140 -6.13 10.97 -4.86
N ILE A 141 -6.37 11.84 -3.86
CA ILE A 141 -5.98 11.57 -2.47
C ILE A 141 -7.07 10.69 -1.86
N VAL A 142 -6.68 9.59 -1.21
CA VAL A 142 -7.64 8.66 -0.58
C VAL A 142 -7.85 8.98 0.89
N ALA A 143 -6.84 9.48 1.57
CA ALA A 143 -6.95 9.87 2.98
C ALA A 143 -6.00 11.01 3.34
N TYR A 144 -6.40 11.76 4.35
CA TYR A 144 -5.59 12.74 5.04
C TYR A 144 -5.36 12.28 6.47
N ASN A 145 -4.19 12.63 7.06
CA ASN A 145 -3.82 12.38 8.46
C ASN A 145 -3.59 10.90 8.79
N GLY A 146 -4.03 10.41 9.96
CA GLY A 146 -3.96 8.99 10.36
C GLY A 146 -2.58 8.53 10.82
N SER A 147 -1.76 9.42 11.40
CA SER A 147 -0.45 9.06 11.93
C SER A 147 0.08 10.07 12.94
N GLY A 148 1.08 9.66 13.70
CA GLY A 148 1.70 10.51 14.72
C GLY A 148 2.98 9.93 15.27
N VAL A 149 3.45 10.53 16.34
CA VAL A 149 4.62 10.08 17.11
C VAL A 149 4.14 9.48 18.42
N VAL A 150 4.62 8.29 18.75
CA VAL A 150 4.43 7.64 20.04
C VAL A 150 5.78 7.61 20.77
N MET A 151 5.79 7.95 22.06
CA MET A 151 7.00 8.22 22.81
C MET A 151 7.02 7.47 24.14
N LYS A 152 8.21 7.08 24.60
CA LYS A 152 8.42 6.45 25.92
C LYS A 152 8.81 7.44 27.00
N LYS A 153 9.13 8.65 26.61
CA LYS A 153 9.54 9.76 27.48
C LYS A 153 9.16 11.08 26.82
N GLU A 154 9.19 12.15 27.57
CA GLU A 154 8.93 13.49 27.06
C GLU A 154 9.70 13.75 25.74
N LEU A 155 9.02 14.32 24.75
CA LEU A 155 9.56 14.49 23.40
C LEU A 155 10.91 15.24 23.38
N GLY A 156 11.06 16.30 24.19
CA GLY A 156 12.30 17.07 24.29
C GLY A 156 13.52 16.25 24.77
N ARG A 157 13.27 15.09 25.36
CA ARG A 157 14.31 14.14 25.81
C ARG A 157 14.54 12.99 24.85
N CYS A 158 13.72 12.82 23.82
CA CYS A 158 13.91 11.80 22.80
C CYS A 158 15.12 12.14 21.92
N ARG A 159 15.96 11.16 21.62
CA ARG A 159 17.16 11.30 20.79
C ARG A 159 17.18 10.32 19.63
N SER A 160 16.36 9.25 19.70
CA SER A 160 16.28 8.22 18.68
C SER A 160 14.83 7.95 18.27
N PHE A 161 14.59 7.90 16.96
CA PHE A 161 13.27 7.78 16.35
C PHE A 161 13.24 6.64 15.35
N GLY A 162 12.22 5.77 15.44
CA GLY A 162 11.90 4.79 14.42
C GLY A 162 10.94 5.38 13.39
N THR A 163 11.18 5.10 12.12
CA THR A 163 10.31 5.55 11.01
C THR A 163 10.46 4.62 9.80
N SER A 164 9.67 4.83 8.74
CA SER A 164 9.80 4.12 7.46
C SER A 164 10.44 5.02 6.41
N GLU A 165 11.34 4.43 5.61
CA GLU A 165 12.12 5.15 4.60
C GLU A 165 11.25 5.64 3.42
N LEU A 166 11.57 6.82 2.87
CA LEU A 166 10.92 7.43 1.70
C LEU A 166 9.39 7.41 1.77
N SER A 167 8.84 7.68 2.94
CA SER A 167 7.42 7.61 3.24
C SER A 167 6.88 8.94 3.79
N ALA A 168 5.55 9.04 3.90
CA ALA A 168 4.92 10.13 4.61
C ALA A 168 5.39 10.20 6.08
N MET A 169 5.70 9.05 6.72
CA MET A 169 6.16 9.01 8.11
C MET A 169 7.48 9.73 8.30
N GLU A 170 8.46 9.48 7.44
CA GLU A 170 9.75 10.17 7.51
C GLU A 170 9.59 11.68 7.28
N SER A 171 8.86 12.05 6.21
CA SER A 171 8.67 13.45 5.84
C SER A 171 7.89 14.22 6.92
N ASN A 172 6.82 13.63 7.46
CA ASN A 172 6.03 14.20 8.54
C ASN A 172 6.84 14.32 9.83
N LEU A 173 7.61 13.28 10.19
CA LEU A 173 8.43 13.29 11.39
C LEU A 173 9.48 14.42 11.36
N LYS A 174 10.18 14.58 10.25
CA LYS A 174 11.15 15.66 10.09
C LYS A 174 10.49 17.04 10.21
N LEU A 175 9.40 17.26 9.46
CA LEU A 175 8.66 18.52 9.51
C LEU A 175 8.08 18.79 10.92
N PHE A 176 7.57 17.76 11.60
CA PHE A 176 7.05 17.84 12.96
C PHE A 176 8.13 18.27 13.97
N LEU A 177 9.30 17.63 13.92
CA LEU A 177 10.42 17.94 14.80
C LEU A 177 10.97 19.36 14.58
N GLU A 178 11.10 19.77 13.31
CA GLU A 178 11.51 21.13 12.93
C GLU A 178 10.53 22.20 13.43
N ARG A 179 9.20 21.95 13.31
CA ARG A 179 8.15 22.85 13.78
C ARG A 179 8.18 23.04 15.28
N LEU A 180 8.63 22.02 16.02
CA LEU A 180 8.82 22.09 17.47
C LEU A 180 10.19 22.62 17.88
N GLY A 181 11.01 23.08 16.93
CA GLY A 181 12.33 23.68 17.19
C GLY A 181 13.41 22.68 17.57
N LEU A 182 13.23 21.39 17.28
CA LEU A 182 14.21 20.36 17.54
C LEU A 182 15.23 20.27 16.39
N ASP A 183 16.52 20.29 16.72
CA ASP A 183 17.61 20.14 15.74
C ASP A 183 17.71 18.69 15.27
N ILE A 184 17.15 18.40 14.08
CA ILE A 184 17.13 17.06 13.50
C ILE A 184 18.52 16.46 13.27
N ASN A 185 19.56 17.28 13.12
CA ASN A 185 20.94 16.81 12.93
C ASN A 185 21.54 16.19 14.20
N ARG A 186 20.93 16.43 15.36
CA ARG A 186 21.31 15.85 16.65
C ARG A 186 20.51 14.62 17.04
N LEU A 187 19.61 14.16 16.14
CA LEU A 187 18.74 13.03 16.36
C LEU A 187 19.16 11.83 15.52
N THR A 188 18.90 10.65 16.02
CA THR A 188 19.17 9.39 15.30
C THR A 188 17.87 8.84 14.75
N PHE A 189 17.85 8.53 13.45
CA PHE A 189 16.71 7.90 12.80
C PHE A 189 17.04 6.44 12.47
N LYS A 190 16.16 5.54 12.89
CA LYS A 190 16.20 4.11 12.52
C LYS A 190 15.08 3.81 11.52
N TYR A 191 15.46 3.27 10.37
CA TYR A 191 14.54 3.03 9.26
C TYR A 191 14.10 1.57 9.20
N PHE A 192 12.80 1.38 8.93
CA PHE A 192 12.17 0.06 8.88
C PHE A 192 11.32 -0.09 7.62
N SER A 193 11.35 -1.29 7.05
CA SER A 193 10.46 -1.71 5.95
C SER A 193 9.21 -2.44 6.43
N SER A 194 9.20 -2.92 7.70
CA SER A 194 8.07 -3.63 8.33
C SER A 194 7.60 -2.88 9.56
N PRO A 195 6.31 -2.47 9.61
CA PRO A 195 5.74 -1.81 10.78
C PRO A 195 5.72 -2.71 12.02
N GLU A 196 5.52 -4.02 11.87
CA GLU A 196 5.55 -4.98 12.98
C GLU A 196 6.94 -5.03 13.63
N SER A 197 7.99 -5.07 12.81
CA SER A 197 9.38 -5.03 13.31
C SER A 197 9.68 -3.72 14.03
N MET A 198 9.21 -2.60 13.49
CA MET A 198 9.36 -1.28 14.10
C MET A 198 8.64 -1.21 15.44
N VAL A 199 7.40 -1.65 15.56
CA VAL A 199 6.64 -1.71 16.83
C VAL A 199 7.29 -2.66 17.84
N LYS A 200 7.75 -3.83 17.38
CA LYS A 200 8.45 -4.80 18.26
C LYS A 200 9.71 -4.18 18.88
N LEU A 201 10.55 -3.54 18.08
CA LEU A 201 11.79 -2.93 18.56
C LEU A 201 11.53 -1.66 19.38
N PHE A 202 10.50 -0.88 19.06
CA PHE A 202 10.03 0.20 19.92
C PHE A 202 9.66 -0.34 21.32
N LYS A 203 8.82 -1.38 21.40
CA LYS A 203 8.45 -2.00 22.69
C LYS A 203 9.67 -2.52 23.46
N ALA A 204 10.68 -3.05 22.76
CA ALA A 204 11.94 -3.52 23.35
C ALA A 204 12.91 -2.39 23.75
N CYS A 205 12.51 -1.13 23.67
CA CYS A 205 13.32 0.05 24.04
C CYS A 205 14.58 0.28 23.21
N GLU A 206 14.59 -0.16 21.95
CA GLU A 206 15.70 0.05 21.02
C GLU A 206 15.80 1.51 20.53
N PHE A 207 14.75 2.30 20.71
CA PHE A 207 14.69 3.74 20.42
C PHE A 207 13.60 4.42 21.24
N ASP A 208 13.66 5.74 21.34
CA ASP A 208 12.87 6.54 22.27
C ASP A 208 11.43 6.80 21.80
N ALA A 209 11.26 7.01 20.50
CA ALA A 209 9.99 7.37 19.89
C ALA A 209 9.82 6.72 18.52
N VAL A 210 8.58 6.57 18.06
CA VAL A 210 8.24 6.00 16.77
C VAL A 210 7.24 6.87 16.02
N ALA A 211 7.52 7.17 14.75
CA ALA A 211 6.57 7.75 13.82
C ALA A 211 5.83 6.62 13.10
N ILE A 212 4.52 6.51 13.31
CA ILE A 212 3.75 5.36 12.84
C ILE A 212 2.33 5.75 12.45
N TRP A 213 1.74 4.97 11.55
CA TRP A 213 0.39 5.14 11.03
C TRP A 213 -0.63 4.21 11.68
N GLU A 214 -1.89 4.47 11.43
CA GLU A 214 -3.00 3.65 11.91
C GLU A 214 -3.07 2.27 11.19
N PRO A 215 -3.49 1.21 11.88
CA PRO A 215 -4.01 1.17 13.24
C PRO A 215 -2.94 0.93 14.31
N TYR A 216 -1.67 0.85 13.92
CA TYR A 216 -0.55 0.68 14.86
C TYR A 216 -0.48 1.84 15.86
N PHE A 217 -0.73 3.07 15.40
CA PHE A 217 -0.75 4.26 16.24
C PHE A 217 -1.82 4.13 17.34
N THR A 218 -3.06 3.81 16.98
CA THR A 218 -4.14 3.54 17.94
C THR A 218 -3.80 2.40 18.91
N SER A 219 -3.14 1.35 18.45
CA SER A 219 -2.73 0.22 19.32
C SER A 219 -1.69 0.60 20.39
N LEU A 220 -0.99 1.70 20.21
CA LEU A 220 0.04 2.20 21.13
C LEU A 220 -0.45 3.35 22.03
N LYS A 221 -1.46 4.14 21.62
CA LYS A 221 -2.01 5.30 22.34
C LYS A 221 -2.36 5.00 23.81
N GLY A 222 -2.87 3.82 24.11
CA GLY A 222 -3.28 3.46 25.47
C GLY A 222 -2.12 3.14 26.44
N LYS A 223 -0.86 3.10 25.96
CA LYS A 223 0.30 2.62 26.73
C LYS A 223 1.46 3.59 26.79
N TYR A 224 1.49 4.58 25.91
CA TYR A 224 2.59 5.51 25.73
C TYR A 224 2.07 6.92 25.48
N ASP A 225 2.88 7.94 25.72
CA ASP A 225 2.60 9.30 25.31
C ASP A 225 2.61 9.39 23.78
N TRP A 226 1.76 10.25 23.22
CA TRP A 226 1.62 10.40 21.79
C TRP A 226 1.22 11.81 21.38
N ILE A 227 1.53 12.18 20.13
CA ILE A 227 1.09 13.43 19.48
C ILE A 227 0.73 13.08 18.04
N GLU A 228 -0.45 13.47 17.58
CA GLU A 228 -0.80 13.35 16.16
C GLU A 228 -0.04 14.39 15.33
N PHE A 229 0.43 13.99 14.16
CA PHE A 229 1.14 14.95 13.31
C PHE A 229 0.28 16.16 12.96
N ARG A 230 -1.04 15.96 12.71
CA ARG A 230 -1.96 17.05 12.35
C ARG A 230 -2.02 18.17 13.41
N GLU A 231 -1.76 17.89 14.66
CA GLU A 231 -1.77 18.90 15.74
C GLU A 231 -0.65 19.92 15.58
N VAL A 232 0.47 19.54 14.97
CA VAL A 232 1.65 20.39 14.81
C VAL A 232 1.85 20.89 13.38
N ILE A 233 1.67 19.99 12.38
CA ILE A 233 1.90 20.33 10.98
C ILE A 233 0.62 20.67 10.20
N GLY A 234 -0.56 20.56 10.85
CA GLY A 234 -1.87 20.70 10.21
C GLY A 234 -2.23 19.50 9.34
N ASP A 235 -3.40 19.53 8.72
CA ASP A 235 -3.87 18.47 7.81
C ASP A 235 -2.88 18.24 6.66
N PHE A 236 -2.62 16.98 6.35
CA PHE A 236 -1.71 16.57 5.28
C PHE A 236 -2.29 15.41 4.47
N PRO A 237 -2.07 15.39 3.13
CA PRO A 237 -2.43 14.24 2.31
C PRO A 237 -1.54 13.05 2.69
N CYS A 238 -2.16 11.95 3.14
CA CYS A 238 -1.44 10.74 3.51
C CYS A 238 -1.11 9.92 2.28
N CYS A 239 -2.12 9.26 1.71
CA CYS A 239 -1.97 8.39 0.56
C CYS A 239 -2.80 8.85 -0.64
N SER A 240 -2.32 8.48 -1.81
CA SER A 240 -3.00 8.72 -3.09
C SER A 240 -3.21 7.43 -3.85
N LEU A 241 -4.27 7.39 -4.66
CA LEU A 241 -4.47 6.38 -5.69
C LEU A 241 -3.72 6.81 -6.93
N ALA A 242 -2.88 5.92 -7.45
CA ALA A 242 -2.24 6.08 -8.75
C ALA A 242 -2.38 4.80 -9.58
N SER A 243 -2.24 4.95 -10.89
CA SER A 243 -2.16 3.82 -11.83
C SER A 243 -0.79 3.73 -12.48
N ASN A 244 -0.43 2.54 -12.97
CA ASN A 244 0.61 2.41 -13.96
C ASN A 244 0.21 3.18 -15.23
N VAL A 245 1.11 3.95 -15.83
CA VAL A 245 0.81 4.81 -17.02
C VAL A 245 0.32 3.98 -18.19
N ARG A 246 0.97 2.83 -18.48
CA ARG A 246 0.56 1.95 -19.57
C ARG A 246 -0.85 1.41 -19.34
N PHE A 247 -1.15 0.94 -18.14
CA PHE A 247 -2.49 0.49 -17.78
C PHE A 247 -3.52 1.62 -17.95
N TYR A 248 -3.18 2.84 -17.50
CA TYR A 248 -4.05 4.00 -17.67
C TYR A 248 -4.33 4.32 -19.14
N GLU A 249 -3.32 4.25 -19.99
CA GLU A 249 -3.49 4.53 -21.43
C GLU A 249 -4.38 3.50 -22.13
N GLU A 250 -4.27 2.23 -21.74
CA GLU A 250 -5.03 1.11 -22.31
C GLU A 250 -6.44 0.97 -21.70
N ARG A 251 -6.65 1.40 -20.46
CA ARG A 251 -7.86 1.12 -19.66
C ARG A 251 -8.37 2.34 -18.87
N ARG A 252 -8.42 3.51 -19.50
CA ARG A 252 -8.86 4.77 -18.87
C ARG A 252 -10.26 4.70 -18.26
N ASP A 253 -11.16 4.00 -18.92
CA ASP A 253 -12.52 3.74 -18.46
C ASP A 253 -12.54 3.01 -17.12
N VAL A 254 -11.72 1.97 -16.96
CA VAL A 254 -11.61 1.18 -15.74
C VAL A 254 -11.08 2.05 -14.59
N VAL A 255 -10.03 2.84 -14.83
CA VAL A 255 -9.46 3.73 -13.81
C VAL A 255 -10.49 4.80 -13.40
N ARG A 256 -11.20 5.40 -14.36
CA ARG A 256 -12.24 6.39 -14.06
C ARG A 256 -13.36 5.77 -13.22
N ASN A 257 -13.89 4.61 -13.64
CA ASN A 257 -14.96 3.94 -12.92
C ASN A 257 -14.52 3.55 -11.50
N PHE A 258 -13.26 3.12 -11.31
CA PHE A 258 -12.71 2.83 -9.99
C PHE A 258 -12.65 4.09 -9.11
N VAL A 259 -12.21 5.23 -9.64
CA VAL A 259 -12.19 6.52 -8.91
C VAL A 259 -13.60 6.99 -8.57
N GLU A 260 -14.57 6.81 -9.46
CA GLU A 260 -15.99 7.13 -9.21
C GLU A 260 -16.58 6.21 -8.12
N GLY A 261 -16.31 4.91 -8.18
CA GLY A 261 -16.67 3.95 -7.14
C GLY A 261 -16.07 4.34 -5.78
N LEU A 262 -14.77 4.65 -5.77
CA LEU A 262 -14.09 5.10 -4.55
C LEU A 262 -14.74 6.36 -3.97
N ARG A 263 -15.14 7.31 -4.82
CA ARG A 263 -15.84 8.54 -4.39
C ARG A 263 -17.20 8.24 -3.76
N SER A 264 -17.93 7.26 -4.28
CA SER A 264 -19.25 6.88 -3.72
C SER A 264 -19.14 6.23 -2.33
N TYR A 265 -17.97 5.69 -1.99
CA TYR A 265 -17.68 5.07 -0.70
C TYR A 265 -16.90 5.94 0.28
N THR A 266 -16.71 7.24 0.02
CA THR A 266 -16.05 8.13 1.00
C THR A 266 -16.85 8.29 2.29
N GLU A 267 -18.17 8.13 2.21
CA GLU A 267 -19.10 8.01 3.34
C GLU A 267 -19.58 6.55 3.42
N PHE A 268 -18.88 5.72 4.16
CA PHE A 268 -19.16 4.29 4.32
C PHE A 268 -19.71 3.98 5.69
N ASP A 269 -20.41 2.86 5.83
CA ASP A 269 -20.76 2.29 7.13
C ASP A 269 -19.49 1.84 7.87
N GLU A 270 -19.21 2.41 9.04
CA GLU A 270 -17.97 2.19 9.79
C GLU A 270 -17.75 0.72 10.16
N ARG A 271 -18.83 -0.03 10.49
CA ARG A 271 -18.71 -1.46 10.82
C ARG A 271 -18.34 -2.27 9.60
N ARG A 272 -18.99 -2.00 8.46
CA ARG A 272 -18.65 -2.64 7.19
C ARG A 272 -17.22 -2.30 6.77
N GLY A 273 -16.83 -1.03 6.89
CA GLY A 273 -15.46 -0.58 6.61
C GLY A 273 -14.42 -1.23 7.51
N ALA A 274 -14.67 -1.33 8.82
CA ALA A 274 -13.76 -1.97 9.76
C ALA A 274 -13.61 -3.47 9.50
N ARG A 275 -14.71 -4.15 9.19
CA ARG A 275 -14.70 -5.58 8.86
C ARG A 275 -13.87 -5.87 7.61
N ILE A 276 -14.11 -5.18 6.48
CA ILE A 276 -13.37 -5.43 5.24
C ILE A 276 -11.87 -5.16 5.41
N VAL A 277 -11.51 -4.09 6.11
CA VAL A 277 -10.10 -3.80 6.42
C VAL A 277 -9.50 -4.89 7.32
N SER A 278 -10.22 -5.32 8.37
CA SER A 278 -9.79 -6.39 9.25
C SER A 278 -9.53 -7.70 8.50
N GLU A 279 -10.46 -8.12 7.64
CA GLU A 279 -10.35 -9.34 6.83
C GLU A 279 -9.16 -9.31 5.87
N VAL A 280 -8.94 -8.18 5.20
CA VAL A 280 -7.87 -8.05 4.19
C VAL A 280 -6.50 -7.84 4.84
N MET A 281 -6.42 -7.04 5.91
CA MET A 281 -5.15 -6.62 6.52
C MET A 281 -4.72 -7.49 7.71
N GLY A 282 -5.67 -8.25 8.31
CA GLY A 282 -5.40 -9.09 9.47
C GLY A 282 -5.33 -8.32 10.80
N PHE A 283 -5.93 -7.13 10.88
CA PHE A 283 -6.03 -6.35 12.11
C PHE A 283 -7.28 -6.72 12.92
N GLU A 284 -7.28 -6.38 14.21
CA GLU A 284 -8.46 -6.48 15.06
C GLU A 284 -9.49 -5.42 14.64
N GLU A 285 -10.76 -5.85 14.39
CA GLU A 285 -11.83 -5.01 13.86
C GLU A 285 -12.10 -3.78 14.74
N GLU A 286 -12.13 -3.93 16.07
CA GLU A 286 -12.33 -2.83 17.01
C GLU A 286 -11.22 -1.78 16.93
N THR A 287 -9.96 -2.23 16.78
CA THR A 287 -8.80 -1.32 16.64
C THR A 287 -8.87 -0.56 15.31
N VAL A 288 -9.29 -1.22 14.24
CA VAL A 288 -9.54 -0.59 12.94
C VAL A 288 -10.63 0.46 13.04
N ALA A 289 -11.80 0.12 13.63
CA ALA A 289 -12.91 1.06 13.79
C ALA A 289 -12.48 2.33 14.53
N ARG A 290 -11.80 2.19 15.67
CA ARG A 290 -11.26 3.34 16.43
C ARG A 290 -10.25 4.18 15.65
N SER A 291 -9.49 3.58 14.75
CA SER A 291 -8.48 4.29 13.96
C SER A 291 -9.08 5.24 12.93
N PHE A 292 -10.34 5.04 12.53
CA PHE A 292 -11.00 5.88 11.54
C PHE A 292 -11.15 7.34 11.97
N GLU A 293 -11.26 7.62 13.27
CA GLU A 293 -11.31 8.98 13.83
C GLU A 293 -10.06 9.83 13.51
N SER A 294 -8.93 9.17 13.26
CA SER A 294 -7.67 9.84 12.91
C SER A 294 -7.60 10.26 11.44
N TYR A 295 -8.53 9.78 10.58
CA TYR A 295 -8.53 10.05 9.16
C TYR A 295 -9.60 11.06 8.73
N ARG A 296 -9.35 11.68 7.59
CA ARG A 296 -10.37 12.28 6.75
C ARG A 296 -10.27 11.61 5.37
N PHE A 297 -11.25 10.78 5.06
CA PHE A 297 -11.32 10.06 3.79
C PHE A 297 -11.64 10.99 2.62
N SER A 298 -11.16 10.65 1.42
CA SER A 298 -11.30 11.48 0.23
C SER A 298 -11.21 10.63 -1.04
N ALA A 299 -11.67 11.19 -2.15
CA ALA A 299 -11.44 10.68 -3.50
C ALA A 299 -11.22 11.86 -4.47
N GLU A 300 -10.65 12.94 -3.93
CA GLU A 300 -10.40 14.16 -4.70
C GLU A 300 -8.91 14.40 -4.90
N LEU A 301 -8.56 15.01 -6.02
CA LEU A 301 -7.23 15.56 -6.26
C LEU A 301 -7.37 17.07 -6.48
N LYS A 302 -6.62 17.83 -5.69
CA LYS A 302 -6.61 19.31 -5.79
C LYS A 302 -5.17 19.79 -5.95
N GLN A 303 -5.00 20.94 -6.56
CA GLN A 303 -3.68 21.56 -6.71
C GLN A 303 -3.03 21.85 -5.36
N GLU A 304 -3.85 22.18 -4.34
CA GLU A 304 -3.42 22.41 -2.96
C GLU A 304 -2.76 21.18 -2.34
N SER A 305 -3.16 19.97 -2.73
CA SER A 305 -2.51 18.73 -2.25
C SER A 305 -1.04 18.69 -2.67
N PHE A 306 -0.72 19.12 -3.88
CA PHE A 306 0.66 19.20 -4.35
C PHE A 306 1.44 20.35 -3.68
N ARG A 307 0.78 21.48 -3.36
CA ARG A 307 1.43 22.57 -2.60
C ARG A 307 1.86 22.11 -1.20
N PHE A 308 1.16 21.16 -0.58
CA PHE A 308 1.61 20.60 0.68
C PHE A 308 3.00 19.99 0.58
N LEU A 309 3.37 19.39 -0.55
CA LEU A 309 4.69 18.80 -0.77
C LEU A 309 5.85 19.82 -0.73
N GLU A 310 5.55 21.11 -0.91
CA GLU A 310 6.56 22.17 -0.76
C GLU A 310 7.11 22.21 0.67
N ARG A 311 6.31 21.80 1.67
CA ARG A 311 6.75 21.68 3.07
C ARG A 311 7.80 20.58 3.26
N TYR A 312 7.86 19.63 2.35
CA TYR A 312 8.90 18.60 2.29
C TYR A 312 10.05 18.96 1.34
N GLY A 313 10.06 20.21 0.81
CA GLY A 313 11.07 20.67 -0.14
C GLY A 313 10.79 20.32 -1.62
N LEU A 314 9.63 19.72 -1.93
CA LEU A 314 9.25 19.36 -3.30
C LEU A 314 8.37 20.46 -3.92
N LYS A 315 9.01 21.37 -4.69
CA LYS A 315 8.29 22.40 -5.44
C LYS A 315 7.98 21.91 -6.84
N LEU A 316 6.70 21.89 -7.21
CA LEU A 316 6.22 21.43 -8.51
C LEU A 316 5.56 22.56 -9.27
N THR A 317 5.88 22.66 -10.57
CA THR A 317 5.15 23.56 -11.48
C THR A 317 3.81 22.94 -11.89
N GLU A 318 2.86 23.77 -12.30
CA GLU A 318 1.56 23.29 -12.82
C GLU A 318 1.74 22.33 -14.01
N GLU A 319 2.69 22.61 -14.89
CA GLU A 319 2.99 21.74 -16.01
C GLU A 319 3.46 20.35 -15.54
N THR A 320 4.30 20.31 -14.50
CA THR A 320 4.76 19.06 -13.91
C THR A 320 3.61 18.30 -13.27
N ILE A 321 2.73 18.97 -12.51
CA ILE A 321 1.56 18.37 -11.89
C ILE A 321 0.65 17.73 -12.95
N LYS A 322 0.36 18.42 -14.06
CA LYS A 322 -0.44 17.88 -15.18
C LYS A 322 0.20 16.66 -15.85
N LYS A 323 1.53 16.57 -15.84
CA LYS A 323 2.24 15.40 -16.41
C LYS A 323 2.17 14.16 -15.53
N ILE A 324 2.10 14.31 -14.22
CA ILE A 324 2.12 13.20 -13.26
C ILE A 324 0.75 12.86 -12.67
N SER A 325 -0.28 13.64 -12.98
CA SER A 325 -1.62 13.47 -12.43
C SER A 325 -2.71 13.62 -13.49
N THR A 326 -3.95 13.42 -13.06
CA THR A 326 -5.17 13.64 -13.88
C THR A 326 -5.83 15.01 -13.65
N LEU A 327 -5.13 15.95 -13.01
CA LEU A 327 -5.55 17.35 -12.90
C LEU A 327 -5.45 18.06 -14.24
#